data_8e17f03ceaae7a017e66704f703ef6ed
#
_entry.id   8e17f03ceaae7a017e66704f703ef6ed
#
_cell.length_a   1.000
_cell.length_b   1.000
_cell.length_c   1.000
_cell.angle_alpha   90.00
_cell.angle_beta   90.00
_cell.angle_gamma   90.00
#
_symmetry.space_group_name_H-M   'P 1'
#
loop_
_entity.id
_entity.type
_entity.pdbx_description
1 polymer ?
#
loop_
_entity_poly.entity_id
_entity_poly.type
_entity_poly.pdbx_seq_one_letter_code
_entity_poly.pdbx_strand_id
1 'polypeptide(L)'
;MREDEVLSFKARHGVNTAGHSIKTVRVLPFLITAKTDHADASYNKLILEQGELSSVFYLKPKDTHIKNPSNSKSNQRMNFLMSSTFTHYGNASYNQTILQKDAHISMGVENTYDLALNGAPYLIGAIATYGDSTNNSLNIEAGSSVEFFTSLPKKDKNGNNTFDERITHLVGGLAYQGNVKNNKIFIKDANMIIHGPSKAYASLAAAHISAGYIDSGTDKNFQASKNLLDIDGFNLDMYMNHDKQPLAYNSVLFADFWGGKTEQGQALDNTINLKDIKNLKKDKNNENIFAQALFNFYAGASNNGEANYNTLNIELKHPLEIANNFLGYNQHSFYGGFATKGANHNTINIKNDLTTTDLSQSYKDALNIVAARTLEGSADYNKVYINNSMSTLPVYIYTAKKNILNNQDFYPSSANNNEVVIKDFASFRNLTVLTEAKEASYNTINYNNVQSITDVSNIDKGSKIIIRALDKANHNTIDIKNYSSNAADNAYLIMAYNEAAYNKIIINDTLFGVASDKREGILSIIAGLSNNAHDNTLIINNLNLDEYKNNNSIFIAPSAITGLSEAKSYNNTLYIGGNLNIFKN
;
A
#
# COMPACT_ATOMS: atom_id res chain seq x y z
N MET A 1 -37.77 0.69 1.84
CA MET A 1 -38.15 -0.42 0.92
C MET A 1 -38.64 -1.57 1.77
N ARG A 2 -39.67 -2.27 1.37
CA ARG A 2 -40.15 -3.47 2.07
C ARG A 2 -39.18 -4.61 1.77
N GLU A 3 -39.14 -5.61 2.65
CA GLU A 3 -38.19 -6.75 2.58
C GLU A 3 -38.14 -7.50 1.23
N ASP A 4 -39.10 -7.28 0.35
CA ASP A 4 -39.26 -7.99 -0.92
C ASP A 4 -39.09 -7.07 -2.15
N GLU A 5 -38.76 -5.81 -2.00
CA GLU A 5 -38.61 -4.89 -3.12
C GLU A 5 -37.16 -4.91 -3.67
N VAL A 6 -37.00 -5.59 -4.79
CA VAL A 6 -35.78 -5.52 -5.60
C VAL A 6 -35.92 -4.36 -6.59
N LEU A 7 -35.24 -3.23 -6.35
CA LEU A 7 -35.10 -2.18 -7.33
C LEU A 7 -34.04 -2.59 -8.36
N SER A 8 -34.50 -3.23 -9.43
CA SER A 8 -33.65 -3.60 -10.56
C SER A 8 -33.79 -2.58 -11.68
N PHE A 9 -32.81 -1.72 -11.87
CA PHE A 9 -32.71 -0.87 -13.05
C PHE A 9 -32.04 -1.64 -14.20
N LYS A 10 -32.79 -2.53 -14.84
CA LYS A 10 -32.38 -3.10 -16.12
C LYS A 10 -32.63 -2.05 -17.20
N ALA A 11 -31.59 -1.34 -17.62
CA ALA A 11 -31.65 -0.54 -18.83
C ALA A 11 -31.91 -1.49 -20.01
N ARG A 12 -33.17 -1.64 -20.45
CA ARG A 12 -33.46 -2.30 -21.71
C ARG A 12 -32.98 -1.41 -22.82
N HIS A 13 -32.00 -1.88 -23.58
CA HIS A 13 -31.61 -1.26 -24.84
C HIS A 13 -32.83 -1.32 -25.75
N GLY A 14 -33.56 -0.21 -25.90
CA GLY A 14 -34.58 -0.07 -26.91
C GLY A 14 -33.88 -0.03 -28.28
N VAL A 15 -33.86 -1.14 -28.99
CA VAL A 15 -33.45 -1.14 -30.39
C VAL A 15 -34.52 -0.37 -31.15
N ASN A 16 -34.17 0.82 -31.64
CA ASN A 16 -35.01 1.49 -32.61
C ASN A 16 -35.02 0.64 -33.88
N THR A 17 -36.17 0.06 -34.21
CA THR A 17 -36.36 -0.80 -35.37
C THR A 17 -36.09 -0.13 -36.72
N ALA A 18 -35.76 1.18 -36.73
CA ALA A 18 -35.45 1.96 -37.90
C ALA A 18 -33.97 1.92 -38.37
N GLY A 19 -33.12 1.06 -37.81
CA GLY A 19 -31.75 0.86 -38.31
C GLY A 19 -30.77 2.02 -38.10
N HIS A 20 -31.13 3.01 -37.29
CA HIS A 20 -30.23 4.12 -36.97
C HIS A 20 -29.24 3.70 -35.89
N SER A 21 -27.97 3.81 -36.19
CA SER A 21 -26.90 3.61 -35.20
C SER A 21 -27.06 4.60 -34.05
N ILE A 22 -27.31 4.11 -32.84
CA ILE A 22 -27.32 4.96 -31.64
C ILE A 22 -25.91 5.47 -31.43
N LYS A 23 -25.67 6.73 -31.79
CA LYS A 23 -24.35 7.37 -31.70
C LYS A 23 -23.87 7.58 -30.27
N THR A 24 -24.75 7.50 -29.26
CA THR A 24 -24.37 7.74 -27.86
C THR A 24 -25.41 7.09 -26.95
N VAL A 25 -25.04 6.02 -26.27
CA VAL A 25 -25.83 5.50 -25.13
C VAL A 25 -25.20 6.11 -23.88
N ARG A 26 -25.89 7.09 -23.29
CA ARG A 26 -25.57 7.58 -21.95
C ARG A 26 -26.55 6.93 -20.99
N VAL A 27 -26.19 5.79 -20.45
CA VAL A 27 -26.89 5.25 -19.29
C VAL A 27 -26.10 5.69 -18.07
N LEU A 28 -26.65 6.61 -17.32
CA LEU A 28 -26.08 7.13 -16.08
C LEU A 28 -27.05 6.83 -14.95
N PRO A 29 -26.99 5.65 -14.33
CA PRO A 29 -27.76 5.44 -13.12
C PRO A 29 -27.08 6.24 -12.01
N PHE A 30 -27.58 7.43 -11.75
CA PHE A 30 -27.22 8.24 -10.59
C PHE A 30 -28.28 8.03 -9.52
N LEU A 31 -27.87 7.55 -8.36
CA LEU A 31 -28.70 7.56 -7.17
C LEU A 31 -28.11 8.58 -6.19
N ILE A 32 -28.76 9.73 -6.09
CA ILE A 32 -28.29 10.86 -5.29
C ILE A 32 -29.45 11.41 -4.48
N THR A 33 -29.28 11.55 -3.16
CA THR A 33 -30.32 12.08 -2.29
C THR A 33 -30.51 13.59 -2.48
N ALA A 34 -29.41 14.35 -2.62
CA ALA A 34 -29.45 15.78 -2.84
C ALA A 34 -28.46 16.21 -3.92
N LYS A 35 -28.96 16.97 -4.91
CA LYS A 35 -28.14 17.59 -5.94
C LYS A 35 -28.35 19.09 -5.94
N THR A 36 -27.26 19.85 -5.84
CA THR A 36 -27.27 21.31 -5.91
C THR A 36 -26.29 21.80 -6.97
N ASP A 37 -26.58 22.94 -7.59
CA ASP A 37 -25.70 23.53 -8.59
C ASP A 37 -24.85 24.67 -7.99
N HIS A 38 -25.44 25.58 -7.23
CA HIS A 38 -24.78 26.76 -6.66
C HIS A 38 -25.04 26.93 -5.15
N ALA A 39 -25.32 25.86 -4.44
CA ALA A 39 -25.60 25.90 -3.01
C ALA A 39 -24.92 24.76 -2.26
N ASP A 40 -24.65 25.00 -0.98
CA ASP A 40 -24.19 23.98 -0.07
C ASP A 40 -25.27 22.90 0.13
N ALA A 41 -24.82 21.65 0.32
CA ALA A 41 -25.69 20.54 0.63
C ALA A 41 -25.16 19.79 1.85
N SER A 42 -25.96 19.77 2.90
CA SER A 42 -25.55 19.24 4.19
C SER A 42 -26.61 18.37 4.82
N TYR A 43 -26.15 17.44 5.68
CA TYR A 43 -27.00 16.54 6.47
C TYR A 43 -27.90 15.60 5.66
N ASN A 44 -27.58 15.34 4.39
CA ASN A 44 -28.32 14.41 3.58
C ASN A 44 -27.89 12.98 3.89
N LYS A 45 -28.85 12.06 3.84
CA LYS A 45 -28.61 10.64 4.07
C LYS A 45 -29.16 9.81 2.92
N LEU A 46 -28.32 8.94 2.38
CA LEU A 46 -28.71 7.87 1.50
C LEU A 46 -28.56 6.57 2.31
N ILE A 47 -29.66 5.91 2.57
CA ILE A 47 -29.68 4.68 3.36
C ILE A 47 -30.23 3.58 2.46
N LEU A 48 -29.46 2.53 2.28
CA LEU A 48 -29.94 1.27 1.77
C LEU A 48 -30.09 0.34 2.98
N GLU A 49 -31.33 0.06 3.32
CA GLU A 49 -31.67 -0.95 4.34
C GLU A 49 -31.46 -2.36 3.76
N GLN A 50 -31.85 -3.36 4.50
CA GLN A 50 -31.83 -4.74 4.03
C GLN A 50 -32.51 -4.86 2.65
N GLY A 51 -31.82 -5.48 1.69
CA GLY A 51 -32.33 -5.67 0.33
C GLY A 51 -31.26 -5.55 -0.75
N GLU A 52 -31.68 -5.65 -2.01
CA GLU A 52 -30.80 -5.62 -3.17
C GLU A 52 -31.07 -4.39 -4.05
N LEU A 53 -30.01 -3.68 -4.41
CA LEU A 53 -30.02 -2.64 -5.43
C LEU A 53 -29.11 -3.06 -6.58
N SER A 54 -29.68 -3.37 -7.74
CA SER A 54 -28.91 -3.74 -8.92
C SER A 54 -28.99 -2.68 -10.01
N SER A 55 -27.84 -2.18 -10.45
CA SER A 55 -27.68 -1.28 -11.59
C SER A 55 -26.56 -1.80 -12.48
N VAL A 56 -26.77 -2.96 -13.08
CA VAL A 56 -25.83 -3.64 -13.95
C VAL A 56 -26.30 -3.60 -15.39
N PHE A 57 -25.44 -3.13 -16.29
CA PHE A 57 -25.71 -3.12 -17.72
C PHE A 57 -25.12 -4.38 -18.36
N TYR A 58 -26.01 -5.23 -18.90
CA TYR A 58 -25.64 -6.48 -19.55
C TYR A 58 -25.51 -6.26 -21.07
N LEU A 59 -24.35 -6.50 -21.64
CA LEU A 59 -24.12 -6.55 -23.07
C LEU A 59 -24.27 -7.99 -23.57
N LYS A 60 -25.28 -8.24 -24.45
CA LYS A 60 -25.53 -9.57 -25.01
C LYS A 60 -24.80 -9.80 -26.33
N PRO A 61 -24.42 -11.06 -26.66
CA PRO A 61 -23.70 -11.42 -27.91
C PRO A 61 -24.42 -11.05 -29.20
N LYS A 62 -25.72 -10.95 -29.18
CA LYS A 62 -26.53 -10.68 -30.38
C LYS A 62 -26.69 -9.20 -30.71
N ASP A 63 -26.17 -8.30 -29.88
CA ASP A 63 -26.18 -6.87 -30.17
C ASP A 63 -25.06 -6.51 -31.16
N THR A 64 -24.98 -7.29 -32.28
CA THR A 64 -23.98 -7.15 -33.34
C THR A 64 -24.03 -5.82 -34.09
N HIS A 65 -24.97 -4.93 -33.74
CA HIS A 65 -25.08 -3.60 -34.32
C HIS A 65 -24.23 -2.54 -33.58
N ILE A 66 -23.63 -2.87 -32.46
CA ILE A 66 -22.61 -2.04 -31.85
C ILE A 66 -21.32 -2.28 -32.63
N LYS A 67 -21.17 -1.61 -33.76
CA LYS A 67 -19.93 -1.63 -34.54
C LYS A 67 -18.78 -1.23 -33.63
N ASN A 68 -17.75 -2.06 -33.64
CA ASN A 68 -16.50 -1.85 -32.94
C ASN A 68 -16.10 -0.36 -32.99
N PRO A 69 -16.01 0.36 -31.85
CA PRO A 69 -15.76 1.78 -31.81
C PRO A 69 -14.31 2.16 -32.17
N SER A 70 -13.51 1.20 -32.69
CA SER A 70 -12.12 1.43 -33.06
C SER A 70 -11.91 2.61 -34.03
N ASN A 71 -12.96 3.13 -34.68
CA ASN A 71 -12.90 4.28 -35.57
C ASN A 71 -13.83 5.45 -35.18
N SER A 72 -14.54 5.41 -34.07
CA SER A 72 -15.36 6.55 -33.66
C SER A 72 -14.68 7.33 -32.56
N LYS A 73 -14.50 8.64 -32.77
CA LYS A 73 -14.03 9.62 -31.77
C LYS A 73 -15.01 9.84 -30.61
N SER A 74 -16.03 8.99 -30.43
CA SER A 74 -17.00 9.12 -29.37
C SER A 74 -16.52 8.35 -28.12
N ASN A 75 -16.05 9.09 -27.14
CA ASN A 75 -15.81 8.60 -25.77
C ASN A 75 -17.17 8.24 -25.15
N GLN A 76 -17.57 6.99 -25.22
CA GLN A 76 -18.73 6.51 -24.46
C GLN A 76 -18.27 6.24 -23.04
N ARG A 77 -18.67 7.09 -22.10
CA ARG A 77 -18.46 6.91 -20.67
C ARG A 77 -19.76 6.44 -20.04
N MET A 78 -19.70 5.33 -19.33
CA MET A 78 -20.77 4.85 -18.47
C MET A 78 -20.30 4.93 -17.02
N ASN A 79 -20.74 5.95 -16.31
CA ASN A 79 -20.44 6.09 -14.89
C ASN A 79 -21.67 5.66 -14.08
N PHE A 80 -21.43 4.84 -13.08
CA PHE A 80 -22.43 4.45 -12.10
C PHE A 80 -22.10 5.15 -10.79
N LEU A 81 -23.00 5.98 -10.31
CA LEU A 81 -22.77 6.80 -9.13
C LEU A 81 -23.88 6.64 -8.12
N MET A 82 -23.50 6.26 -6.92
CA MET A 82 -24.34 6.28 -5.74
C MET A 82 -23.72 7.17 -4.68
N SER A 83 -24.45 8.21 -4.24
CA SER A 83 -23.95 9.20 -3.28
C SER A 83 -25.10 9.86 -2.53
N SER A 84 -24.89 10.22 -1.28
CA SER A 84 -25.87 11.02 -0.55
C SER A 84 -25.99 12.43 -1.12
N THR A 85 -24.91 13.00 -1.68
CA THR A 85 -24.89 14.40 -2.12
C THR A 85 -23.97 14.61 -3.29
N PHE A 86 -24.41 15.48 -4.19
CA PHE A 86 -23.60 16.05 -5.28
C PHE A 86 -23.79 17.56 -5.33
N THR A 87 -22.73 18.34 -5.12
CA THR A 87 -22.75 19.81 -5.33
C THR A 87 -21.79 20.19 -6.46
N HIS A 88 -22.18 21.20 -7.27
CA HIS A 88 -21.30 21.70 -8.31
C HIS A 88 -20.43 22.88 -7.83
N TYR A 89 -21.04 23.97 -7.36
CA TYR A 89 -20.35 25.16 -6.85
C TYR A 89 -20.62 25.42 -5.35
N GLY A 90 -20.85 24.37 -4.57
CA GLY A 90 -21.11 24.48 -3.14
C GLY A 90 -20.35 23.44 -2.35
N ASN A 91 -20.39 23.54 -1.03
CA ASN A 91 -19.79 22.59 -0.13
C ASN A 91 -20.72 21.40 0.14
N ALA A 92 -20.14 20.22 0.28
CA ALA A 92 -20.84 19.02 0.73
C ALA A 92 -20.38 18.67 2.14
N SER A 93 -21.29 18.82 3.14
CA SER A 93 -20.90 18.66 4.53
C SER A 93 -21.87 17.81 5.34
N TYR A 94 -21.34 16.96 6.23
CA TYR A 94 -22.12 16.12 7.14
C TYR A 94 -23.10 15.17 6.45
N ASN A 95 -22.81 14.74 5.23
CA ASN A 95 -23.64 13.84 4.47
C ASN A 95 -23.22 12.39 4.70
N GLN A 96 -24.15 11.46 4.57
CA GLN A 96 -23.91 10.05 4.86
C GLN A 96 -24.49 9.15 3.78
N THR A 97 -23.69 8.21 3.29
CA THR A 97 -24.16 7.05 2.52
C THR A 97 -23.98 5.82 3.38
N ILE A 98 -25.07 5.09 3.63
CA ILE A 98 -25.12 3.98 4.58
C ILE A 98 -25.69 2.74 3.89
N LEU A 99 -24.90 1.70 3.83
CA LEU A 99 -25.37 0.35 3.56
C LEU A 99 -25.57 -0.33 4.91
N GLN A 100 -26.83 -0.49 5.29
CA GLN A 100 -27.18 -1.17 6.54
C GLN A 100 -26.95 -2.67 6.43
N LYS A 101 -27.06 -3.32 7.55
CA LYS A 101 -26.86 -4.77 7.67
C LYS A 101 -27.61 -5.53 6.56
N ASP A 102 -26.91 -6.45 5.91
CA ASP A 102 -27.42 -7.32 4.83
C ASP A 102 -27.94 -6.54 3.59
N ALA A 103 -27.44 -5.33 3.34
CA ALA A 103 -27.71 -4.59 2.12
C ALA A 103 -26.77 -5.03 0.99
N HIS A 104 -27.30 -5.23 -0.22
CA HIS A 104 -26.53 -5.66 -1.37
C HIS A 104 -26.63 -4.65 -2.50
N ILE A 105 -25.48 -4.25 -3.06
CA ILE A 105 -25.39 -3.35 -4.20
C ILE A 105 -24.60 -4.02 -5.31
N SER A 106 -25.17 -4.02 -6.53
CA SER A 106 -24.49 -4.44 -7.74
C SER A 106 -24.49 -3.31 -8.75
N MET A 107 -23.30 -2.87 -9.21
CA MET A 107 -23.17 -1.74 -10.14
C MET A 107 -22.11 -1.99 -11.21
N GLY A 108 -22.36 -1.47 -12.41
CA GLY A 108 -21.36 -1.45 -13.48
C GLY A 108 -21.83 -2.06 -14.79
N VAL A 109 -20.87 -2.50 -15.61
CA VAL A 109 -21.10 -3.10 -16.92
C VAL A 109 -20.57 -4.51 -16.92
N GLU A 110 -21.48 -5.47 -17.02
CA GLU A 110 -21.14 -6.85 -17.32
C GLU A 110 -20.91 -6.98 -18.83
N ASN A 111 -19.66 -7.07 -19.22
CA ASN A 111 -19.27 -7.15 -20.62
C ASN A 111 -18.68 -8.52 -20.94
N THR A 112 -19.43 -9.33 -21.68
CA THR A 112 -18.94 -10.62 -22.21
C THR A 112 -18.18 -10.48 -23.53
N TYR A 113 -18.01 -9.25 -24.06
CA TYR A 113 -17.36 -8.94 -25.34
C TYR A 113 -16.24 -7.89 -25.20
N ASP A 114 -15.34 -7.89 -26.20
CA ASP A 114 -14.22 -6.94 -26.36
C ASP A 114 -14.66 -5.50 -26.69
N LEU A 115 -15.76 -5.02 -26.17
CA LEU A 115 -16.17 -3.64 -26.37
C LEU A 115 -15.51 -2.75 -25.32
N ALA A 116 -14.71 -1.81 -25.79
CA ALA A 116 -14.11 -0.78 -24.94
C ALA A 116 -15.21 0.21 -24.49
N LEU A 117 -15.86 -0.10 -23.36
CA LEU A 117 -16.76 0.81 -22.69
C LEU A 117 -16.04 1.41 -21.50
N ASN A 118 -15.96 2.73 -21.46
CA ASN A 118 -15.41 3.45 -20.32
C ASN A 118 -16.49 3.60 -19.25
N GLY A 119 -16.27 3.05 -18.08
CA GLY A 119 -17.19 3.22 -16.96
C GLY A 119 -16.60 2.67 -15.69
N ALA A 120 -16.56 3.50 -14.66
CA ALA A 120 -16.20 3.09 -13.33
C ALA A 120 -17.40 3.24 -12.39
N PRO A 121 -17.70 2.23 -11.57
CA PRO A 121 -18.68 2.37 -10.52
C PRO A 121 -18.12 3.15 -9.33
N TYR A 122 -18.92 4.07 -8.81
CA TYR A 122 -18.59 4.93 -7.67
C TYR A 122 -19.63 4.79 -6.57
N LEU A 123 -19.20 4.43 -5.38
CA LEU A 123 -20.00 4.51 -4.17
C LEU A 123 -19.36 5.52 -3.23
N ILE A 124 -20.05 6.64 -3.01
CA ILE A 124 -19.45 7.84 -2.38
C ILE A 124 -20.33 8.37 -1.26
N GLY A 125 -19.71 8.79 -0.16
CA GLY A 125 -20.40 9.50 0.91
C GLY A 125 -20.98 10.81 0.43
N ALA A 126 -20.14 11.70 -0.13
CA ALA A 126 -20.58 12.95 -0.75
C ALA A 126 -19.55 13.49 -1.75
N ILE A 127 -20.03 14.32 -2.71
CA ILE A 127 -19.22 14.92 -3.78
C ILE A 127 -19.39 16.43 -3.80
N ALA A 128 -18.27 17.17 -3.90
CA ALA A 128 -18.21 18.58 -4.24
C ALA A 128 -17.33 18.78 -5.47
N THR A 129 -17.80 19.50 -6.51
CA THR A 129 -16.97 19.74 -7.70
C THR A 129 -16.05 20.95 -7.48
N TYR A 130 -16.60 22.11 -7.14
CA TYR A 130 -15.86 23.36 -6.89
C TYR A 130 -16.09 23.86 -5.47
N GLY A 131 -15.94 23.00 -4.49
CA GLY A 131 -16.15 23.31 -3.08
C GLY A 131 -15.57 22.23 -2.20
N ASP A 132 -15.66 22.44 -0.91
CA ASP A 132 -15.11 21.50 0.07
C ASP A 132 -16.06 20.33 0.33
N SER A 133 -15.47 19.14 0.53
CA SER A 133 -16.18 17.95 0.97
C SER A 133 -15.74 17.62 2.40
N THR A 134 -16.60 17.90 3.39
CA THR A 134 -16.19 17.86 4.79
C THR A 134 -17.15 17.08 5.69
N ASN A 135 -16.60 16.33 6.66
CA ASN A 135 -17.36 15.56 7.65
C ASN A 135 -18.39 14.59 7.02
N ASN A 136 -18.15 14.11 5.82
CA ASN A 136 -19.01 13.13 5.17
C ASN A 136 -18.59 11.71 5.51
N SER A 137 -19.52 10.76 5.35
CA SER A 137 -19.18 9.36 5.59
C SER A 137 -19.82 8.39 4.60
N LEU A 138 -19.10 7.29 4.39
CA LEU A 138 -19.57 6.07 3.77
C LEU A 138 -19.47 4.95 4.80
N ASN A 139 -20.62 4.39 5.18
CA ASN A 139 -20.69 3.30 6.15
C ASN A 139 -21.18 2.04 5.45
N ILE A 140 -20.44 0.94 5.56
CA ILE A 140 -20.76 -0.37 5.04
C ILE A 140 -20.82 -1.32 6.23
N GLU A 141 -22.05 -1.70 6.63
CA GLU A 141 -22.29 -2.47 7.84
C GLU A 141 -22.22 -3.99 7.59
N ALA A 142 -22.24 -4.73 8.67
CA ALA A 142 -22.04 -6.17 8.67
C ALA A 142 -23.03 -6.92 7.77
N GLY A 143 -22.53 -7.92 7.05
CA GLY A 143 -23.32 -8.72 6.10
C GLY A 143 -23.62 -8.02 4.77
N SER A 144 -23.29 -6.72 4.63
CA SER A 144 -23.48 -6.00 3.37
C SER A 144 -22.49 -6.46 2.30
N SER A 145 -22.90 -6.36 1.04
CA SER A 145 -22.02 -6.61 -0.09
C SER A 145 -22.10 -5.50 -1.15
N VAL A 146 -20.94 -5.20 -1.73
CA VAL A 146 -20.81 -4.28 -2.86
C VAL A 146 -20.19 -5.04 -4.02
N GLU A 147 -20.91 -5.18 -5.11
CA GLU A 147 -20.49 -5.89 -6.30
C GLU A 147 -20.31 -4.92 -7.46
N PHE A 148 -19.11 -4.88 -8.00
CA PHE A 148 -18.75 -3.99 -9.09
C PHE A 148 -18.36 -4.75 -10.35
N PHE A 149 -18.94 -4.35 -11.47
CA PHE A 149 -18.61 -4.86 -12.79
C PHE A 149 -17.81 -3.81 -13.55
N THR A 150 -16.56 -4.14 -13.88
CA THR A 150 -15.63 -3.22 -14.56
C THR A 150 -15.54 -3.55 -16.05
N SER A 151 -15.41 -2.52 -16.87
CA SER A 151 -15.24 -2.66 -18.31
C SER A 151 -13.76 -2.68 -18.72
N LEU A 152 -13.48 -3.03 -20.00
CA LEU A 152 -12.14 -2.99 -20.57
C LEU A 152 -11.57 -1.56 -20.61
N PRO A 153 -10.23 -1.41 -20.54
CA PRO A 153 -9.58 -0.12 -20.59
C PRO A 153 -9.70 0.53 -21.96
N LYS A 154 -9.69 1.84 -21.95
CA LYS A 154 -9.48 2.64 -23.15
C LYS A 154 -8.01 2.61 -23.56
N LYS A 155 -7.77 2.59 -24.86
CA LYS A 155 -6.45 2.85 -25.41
C LYS A 155 -6.26 4.36 -25.62
N ASP A 156 -5.08 4.87 -25.27
CA ASP A 156 -4.68 6.22 -25.59
C ASP A 156 -4.46 6.40 -27.11
N LYS A 157 -4.05 7.60 -27.53
CA LYS A 157 -3.77 7.90 -28.93
C LYS A 157 -2.64 7.05 -29.54
N ASN A 158 -1.81 6.45 -28.69
CA ASN A 158 -0.66 5.64 -29.06
C ASN A 158 -0.95 4.13 -28.98
N GLY A 159 -2.18 3.76 -28.67
CA GLY A 159 -2.58 2.36 -28.52
C GLY A 159 -2.25 1.75 -27.14
N ASN A 160 -1.72 2.52 -26.20
CA ASN A 160 -1.44 2.07 -24.85
C ASN A 160 -2.72 2.06 -24.01
N ASN A 161 -2.82 1.12 -23.09
CA ASN A 161 -3.94 1.08 -22.17
C ASN A 161 -3.83 2.23 -21.15
N THR A 162 -4.88 3.04 -21.01
CA THR A 162 -4.96 4.04 -19.94
C THR A 162 -5.48 3.38 -18.67
N PHE A 163 -4.75 3.54 -17.58
CA PHE A 163 -5.00 2.85 -16.31
C PHE A 163 -6.17 3.42 -15.50
N ASP A 164 -6.56 4.67 -15.74
CA ASP A 164 -7.45 5.42 -14.85
C ASP A 164 -8.94 5.06 -14.95
N GLU A 165 -9.36 4.30 -15.95
CA GLU A 165 -10.78 4.10 -16.23
C GLU A 165 -11.34 2.72 -15.79
N ARG A 166 -10.55 1.90 -15.12
CA ARG A 166 -10.93 0.54 -14.66
C ARG A 166 -11.14 0.42 -13.17
N ILE A 167 -11.11 1.53 -12.50
CA ILE A 167 -11.00 1.56 -11.06
C ILE A 167 -12.39 1.71 -10.48
N THR A 168 -12.74 0.82 -9.58
CA THR A 168 -13.93 0.95 -8.75
C THR A 168 -13.60 1.87 -7.57
N HIS A 169 -14.53 2.73 -7.18
CA HIS A 169 -14.27 3.71 -6.14
C HIS A 169 -15.24 3.58 -4.97
N LEU A 170 -14.68 3.41 -3.76
CA LEU A 170 -15.35 3.65 -2.49
C LEU A 170 -14.76 4.92 -1.88
N VAL A 171 -15.53 5.98 -1.71
CA VAL A 171 -15.00 7.28 -1.25
C VAL A 171 -15.86 7.86 -0.13
N GLY A 172 -15.26 8.24 0.99
CA GLY A 172 -15.97 8.91 2.08
C GLY A 172 -16.39 10.33 1.71
N GLY A 173 -15.46 11.13 1.18
CA GLY A 173 -15.71 12.46 0.64
C GLY A 173 -14.81 12.74 -0.56
N LEU A 174 -15.41 13.19 -1.66
CA LEU A 174 -14.73 13.53 -2.92
C LEU A 174 -14.83 15.03 -3.18
N ALA A 175 -13.72 15.67 -3.51
CA ALA A 175 -13.71 16.97 -4.14
C ALA A 175 -12.89 16.94 -5.43
N TYR A 176 -13.31 17.69 -6.46
CA TYR A 176 -12.48 17.89 -7.64
C TYR A 176 -11.58 19.11 -7.47
N GLN A 177 -12.13 20.22 -6.99
CA GLN A 177 -11.40 21.45 -6.68
C GLN A 177 -11.90 22.02 -5.35
N GLY A 178 -11.26 21.61 -4.27
CA GLY A 178 -11.59 21.97 -2.89
C GLY A 178 -10.90 21.07 -1.90
N ASN A 179 -11.07 21.37 -0.63
CA ASN A 179 -10.52 20.54 0.44
C ASN A 179 -11.40 19.32 0.73
N VAL A 180 -10.78 18.24 1.18
CA VAL A 180 -11.49 17.09 1.73
C VAL A 180 -11.03 16.87 3.18
N LYS A 181 -11.93 17.07 4.12
CA LYS A 181 -11.56 17.11 5.54
C LYS A 181 -12.53 16.35 6.43
N ASN A 182 -11.99 15.61 7.38
CA ASN A 182 -12.75 14.82 8.37
C ASN A 182 -13.74 13.83 7.73
N ASN A 183 -13.52 13.39 6.50
CA ASN A 183 -14.37 12.40 5.88
C ASN A 183 -14.00 11.00 6.38
N LYS A 184 -14.97 10.10 6.37
CA LYS A 184 -14.80 8.79 6.96
C LYS A 184 -15.34 7.67 6.06
N ILE A 185 -14.65 6.55 6.09
CA ILE A 185 -15.19 5.26 5.65
C ILE A 185 -15.13 4.31 6.83
N PHE A 186 -16.25 3.68 7.11
CA PHE A 186 -16.34 2.56 8.05
C PHE A 186 -16.79 1.31 7.29
N ILE A 187 -15.97 0.27 7.35
CA ILE A 187 -16.27 -1.05 6.78
C ILE A 187 -16.23 -2.05 7.92
N LYS A 188 -17.36 -2.74 8.13
CA LYS A 188 -17.45 -3.74 9.19
C LYS A 188 -18.07 -5.02 8.66
N ASP A 189 -17.32 -6.14 8.76
CA ASP A 189 -17.78 -7.48 8.36
C ASP A 189 -18.53 -7.52 7.02
N ALA A 190 -17.98 -6.81 6.01
CA ALA A 190 -18.62 -6.58 4.73
C ALA A 190 -17.84 -7.23 3.59
N ASN A 191 -18.52 -7.45 2.46
CA ASN A 191 -17.94 -8.06 1.27
C ASN A 191 -17.85 -7.05 0.12
N MET A 192 -16.79 -7.12 -0.66
CA MET A 192 -16.65 -6.43 -1.92
C MET A 192 -16.26 -7.41 -3.00
N ILE A 193 -17.01 -7.43 -4.10
CA ILE A 193 -16.77 -8.30 -5.23
C ILE A 193 -16.50 -7.43 -6.46
N ILE A 194 -15.38 -7.68 -7.14
CA ILE A 194 -15.02 -6.95 -8.35
C ILE A 194 -14.92 -7.94 -9.50
N HIS A 195 -15.76 -7.74 -10.50
CA HIS A 195 -15.72 -8.48 -11.75
C HIS A 195 -14.88 -7.70 -12.76
N GLY A 196 -13.73 -8.26 -13.12
CA GLY A 196 -12.89 -7.72 -14.20
C GLY A 196 -13.45 -8.03 -15.59
N PRO A 197 -12.86 -7.49 -16.65
CA PRO A 197 -13.28 -7.71 -18.03
C PRO A 197 -13.00 -9.13 -18.51
N SER A 198 -13.84 -9.64 -19.44
CA SER A 198 -13.88 -11.04 -19.86
C SER A 198 -12.71 -11.56 -20.69
N LYS A 199 -11.82 -10.74 -21.23
CA LYS A 199 -10.65 -11.18 -21.96
C LYS A 199 -9.35 -10.66 -21.40
N ALA A 200 -8.45 -11.62 -21.18
CA ALA A 200 -7.14 -11.46 -20.57
C ALA A 200 -6.12 -10.81 -21.52
N TYR A 201 -6.23 -9.52 -21.75
CA TYR A 201 -5.07 -8.75 -22.19
C TYR A 201 -4.62 -7.92 -20.99
N ALA A 202 -3.39 -8.15 -20.48
CA ALA A 202 -2.70 -7.33 -19.48
C ALA A 202 -3.66 -6.39 -18.69
N SER A 203 -4.65 -6.95 -18.03
CA SER A 203 -5.72 -6.18 -17.43
C SER A 203 -5.38 -5.92 -15.97
N LEU A 204 -5.45 -4.67 -15.58
CA LEU A 204 -5.41 -4.25 -14.20
C LEU A 204 -6.85 -4.12 -13.74
N ALA A 205 -7.26 -4.91 -12.76
CA ALA A 205 -8.46 -4.61 -11.99
C ALA A 205 -8.00 -3.92 -10.73
N ALA A 206 -8.62 -2.79 -10.38
CA ALA A 206 -8.24 -2.04 -9.21
C ALA A 206 -9.46 -1.62 -8.40
N ALA A 207 -9.31 -1.70 -7.09
CA ALA A 207 -10.22 -1.08 -6.14
C ALA A 207 -9.52 0.13 -5.52
N HIS A 208 -10.16 1.29 -5.56
CA HIS A 208 -9.74 2.50 -4.87
C HIS A 208 -10.67 2.79 -3.71
N ILE A 209 -10.14 2.75 -2.51
CA ILE A 209 -10.89 2.97 -1.28
C ILE A 209 -10.25 4.14 -0.55
N SER A 210 -10.92 5.30 -0.52
CA SER A 210 -10.35 6.53 0.03
C SER A 210 -11.30 7.25 0.96
N ALA A 211 -10.89 7.49 2.21
CA ALA A 211 -11.72 8.25 3.13
C ALA A 211 -11.88 9.70 2.67
N GLY A 212 -10.83 10.32 2.12
CA GLY A 212 -10.88 11.64 1.50
C GLY A 212 -10.06 11.68 0.21
N TYR A 213 -10.68 12.12 -0.90
CA TYR A 213 -10.02 12.16 -2.20
C TYR A 213 -10.21 13.49 -2.93
N ILE A 214 -9.11 14.11 -3.34
CA ILE A 214 -9.07 15.27 -4.25
C ILE A 214 -8.59 14.76 -5.61
N ASP A 215 -9.51 14.69 -6.59
CA ASP A 215 -9.25 14.00 -7.86
C ASP A 215 -8.43 14.86 -8.85
N SER A 216 -8.79 16.12 -9.05
CA SER A 216 -8.17 16.93 -10.09
C SER A 216 -7.76 18.32 -9.64
N GLY A 217 -7.58 18.51 -8.35
CA GLY A 217 -7.17 19.80 -7.79
C GLY A 217 -5.89 20.31 -8.44
N THR A 218 -5.96 21.44 -9.14
CA THR A 218 -4.79 22.12 -9.72
C THR A 218 -4.09 23.03 -8.71
N ASP A 219 -4.79 23.37 -7.62
CA ASP A 219 -4.27 24.23 -6.57
C ASP A 219 -3.48 23.40 -5.54
N LYS A 220 -2.23 23.78 -5.34
CA LYS A 220 -1.31 23.17 -4.37
C LYS A 220 -1.70 23.42 -2.91
N ASN A 221 -2.63 24.33 -2.65
CA ASN A 221 -3.10 24.65 -1.31
C ASN A 221 -4.24 23.74 -0.84
N PHE A 222 -4.85 22.96 -1.71
CA PHE A 222 -5.89 22.02 -1.29
C PHE A 222 -5.34 20.92 -0.39
N GLN A 223 -6.14 20.52 0.59
CA GLN A 223 -5.76 19.56 1.61
C GLN A 223 -6.73 18.37 1.70
N ALA A 224 -6.18 17.17 1.62
CA ALA A 224 -6.86 15.96 2.08
C ALA A 224 -6.42 15.71 3.53
N SER A 225 -7.26 16.15 4.50
CA SER A 225 -6.81 16.18 5.89
C SER A 225 -7.80 15.58 6.89
N LYS A 226 -7.25 14.94 7.94
CA LYS A 226 -8.01 14.36 9.06
C LYS A 226 -9.07 13.34 8.63
N ASN A 227 -8.86 12.69 7.50
CA ASN A 227 -9.77 11.67 7.01
C ASN A 227 -9.45 10.32 7.68
N LEU A 228 -10.48 9.51 7.89
CA LEU A 228 -10.38 8.23 8.57
C LEU A 228 -10.93 7.09 7.72
N LEU A 229 -10.10 6.11 7.45
CA LEU A 229 -10.50 4.81 6.90
C LEU A 229 -10.39 3.75 8.02
N ASP A 230 -11.53 3.24 8.47
CA ASP A 230 -11.60 2.20 9.52
C ASP A 230 -12.15 0.90 8.92
N ILE A 231 -11.33 -0.14 8.90
CA ILE A 231 -11.63 -1.45 8.32
C ILE A 231 -11.59 -2.52 9.41
N ASP A 232 -12.75 -3.10 9.72
CA ASP A 232 -12.91 -4.16 10.70
C ASP A 232 -13.74 -5.30 10.12
N GLY A 233 -13.08 -6.24 9.42
CA GLY A 233 -13.77 -7.32 8.72
C GLY A 233 -14.18 -6.93 7.30
N PHE A 234 -13.22 -6.91 6.38
CA PHE A 234 -13.47 -6.65 4.97
C PHE A 234 -13.01 -7.82 4.12
N ASN A 235 -13.94 -8.42 3.39
CA ASN A 235 -13.65 -9.50 2.47
C ASN A 235 -13.64 -8.96 1.04
N LEU A 236 -12.52 -9.12 0.34
CA LEU A 236 -12.36 -8.64 -1.03
C LEU A 236 -12.17 -9.80 -1.98
N ASP A 237 -13.10 -9.94 -2.95
CA ASP A 237 -13.01 -10.87 -4.05
C ASP A 237 -12.77 -10.13 -5.36
N MET A 238 -11.82 -10.58 -6.13
CA MET A 238 -11.59 -10.09 -7.47
C MET A 238 -11.65 -11.24 -8.47
N TYR A 239 -12.63 -11.20 -9.36
CA TYR A 239 -12.79 -12.16 -10.43
C TYR A 239 -12.20 -11.59 -11.72
N MET A 240 -11.27 -12.31 -12.31
CA MET A 240 -10.85 -12.04 -13.68
C MET A 240 -11.56 -13.05 -14.57
N ASN A 241 -12.58 -12.56 -15.26
CA ASN A 241 -13.20 -13.27 -16.37
C ASN A 241 -14.32 -14.28 -16.07
N HIS A 242 -15.46 -14.07 -16.76
CA HIS A 242 -16.61 -14.97 -16.77
C HIS A 242 -16.38 -16.28 -17.55
N ASP A 243 -15.38 -16.37 -18.43
CA ASP A 243 -15.18 -17.48 -19.37
C ASP A 243 -14.19 -18.56 -18.93
N LYS A 244 -13.82 -18.60 -17.63
CA LYS A 244 -12.96 -19.68 -17.07
C LYS A 244 -11.63 -19.90 -17.82
N GLN A 245 -11.14 -18.90 -18.54
CA GLN A 245 -9.85 -19.00 -19.22
C GLN A 245 -8.70 -18.72 -18.23
N PRO A 246 -7.56 -19.40 -18.33
CA PRO A 246 -6.43 -19.11 -17.47
C PRO A 246 -6.00 -17.65 -17.60
N LEU A 247 -5.67 -17.02 -16.47
CA LEU A 247 -5.15 -15.66 -16.41
C LEU A 247 -3.95 -15.50 -17.35
N ALA A 248 -3.95 -14.45 -18.16
CA ALA A 248 -2.74 -14.09 -18.88
C ALA A 248 -1.62 -13.77 -17.90
N TYR A 249 -0.41 -14.20 -18.20
CA TYR A 249 0.78 -14.11 -17.34
C TYR A 249 1.12 -12.70 -16.80
N ASN A 250 0.43 -11.66 -17.28
CA ASN A 250 0.70 -10.26 -16.94
C ASN A 250 -0.47 -9.53 -16.26
N SER A 251 -1.45 -10.26 -15.71
CA SER A 251 -2.57 -9.62 -15.02
C SER A 251 -2.19 -9.31 -13.57
N VAL A 252 -2.31 -8.04 -13.18
CA VAL A 252 -2.09 -7.60 -11.79
C VAL A 252 -3.40 -7.06 -11.24
N LEU A 253 -3.81 -7.58 -10.10
CA LEU A 253 -4.94 -7.09 -9.32
C LEU A 253 -4.40 -6.36 -8.11
N PHE A 254 -4.90 -5.16 -7.85
CA PHE A 254 -4.54 -4.44 -6.64
C PHE A 254 -5.73 -3.69 -6.04
N ALA A 255 -5.68 -3.55 -4.73
CA ALA A 255 -6.58 -2.72 -3.98
C ALA A 255 -5.77 -1.69 -3.22
N ASP A 256 -6.02 -0.43 -3.54
CA ASP A 256 -5.37 0.70 -2.92
C ASP A 256 -6.31 1.36 -1.91
N PHE A 257 -5.82 1.51 -0.69
CA PHE A 257 -6.54 2.06 0.44
C PHE A 257 -5.87 3.37 0.87
N TRP A 258 -6.61 4.48 0.87
CA TRP A 258 -6.09 5.77 1.28
C TRP A 258 -6.87 6.36 2.46
N GLY A 259 -6.15 6.82 3.46
CA GLY A 259 -6.72 7.69 4.47
C GLY A 259 -7.08 9.04 3.85
N GLY A 260 -6.12 9.66 3.16
CA GLY A 260 -6.33 10.86 2.34
C GLY A 260 -5.44 10.85 1.10
N LYS A 261 -6.03 11.20 -0.06
CA LYS A 261 -5.32 11.29 -1.33
C LYS A 261 -5.54 12.62 -2.01
N THR A 262 -4.49 13.17 -2.61
CA THR A 262 -4.55 14.39 -3.43
C THR A 262 -3.60 14.30 -4.62
N GLU A 263 -3.99 14.91 -5.75
CA GLU A 263 -3.14 14.97 -6.94
C GLU A 263 -2.08 16.07 -6.86
N GLN A 264 -2.39 17.24 -6.27
CA GLN A 264 -1.50 18.41 -6.28
C GLN A 264 -1.18 18.98 -4.90
N GLY A 265 -2.05 18.78 -3.93
CA GLY A 265 -2.02 19.44 -2.62
C GLY A 265 -1.32 18.61 -1.55
N GLN A 266 -1.76 18.76 -0.31
CA GLN A 266 -1.19 18.11 0.87
C GLN A 266 -2.11 17.03 1.42
N ALA A 267 -1.55 15.87 1.77
CA ALA A 267 -2.23 14.83 2.53
C ALA A 267 -1.77 14.90 3.99
N LEU A 268 -2.62 15.43 4.88
CA LEU A 268 -2.23 15.78 6.24
C LEU A 268 -3.07 15.06 7.30
N ASP A 269 -2.43 14.50 8.31
CA ASP A 269 -3.11 14.03 9.53
C ASP A 269 -4.23 13.00 9.24
N ASN A 270 -4.07 12.18 8.20
CA ASN A 270 -5.02 11.15 7.84
C ASN A 270 -4.70 9.84 8.58
N THR A 271 -5.73 9.04 8.81
CA THR A 271 -5.59 7.79 9.55
C THR A 271 -6.23 6.62 8.79
N ILE A 272 -5.52 5.50 8.79
CA ILE A 272 -6.09 4.19 8.46
C ILE A 272 -5.99 3.29 9.70
N ASN A 273 -7.10 2.69 10.08
CA ASN A 273 -7.15 1.60 11.05
C ASN A 273 -7.51 0.31 10.32
N LEU A 274 -6.63 -0.67 10.34
CA LEU A 274 -6.83 -1.97 9.74
C LEU A 274 -6.84 -3.05 10.81
N LYS A 275 -8.01 -3.66 11.04
CA LYS A 275 -8.19 -4.73 12.04
C LYS A 275 -8.42 -6.11 11.43
N ASP A 276 -9.06 -6.17 10.28
CA ASP A 276 -9.24 -7.45 9.57
C ASP A 276 -9.53 -7.21 8.09
N ILE A 277 -8.80 -7.90 7.22
CA ILE A 277 -9.02 -7.91 5.77
C ILE A 277 -8.65 -9.27 5.21
N LYS A 278 -9.48 -9.81 4.33
CA LYS A 278 -9.26 -11.11 3.70
C LYS A 278 -9.47 -11.02 2.20
N ASN A 279 -8.67 -11.76 1.46
CA ASN A 279 -9.01 -12.17 0.12
C ASN A 279 -9.95 -13.38 0.23
N LEU A 280 -11.16 -13.27 -0.33
CA LEU A 280 -12.10 -14.35 -0.28
C LEU A 280 -11.71 -15.50 -1.21
N LYS A 281 -11.99 -16.64 -0.74
CA LYS A 281 -12.06 -18.03 -1.18
C LYS A 281 -11.37 -18.44 -2.49
N LYS A 282 -10.49 -19.40 -2.32
CA LYS A 282 -10.23 -20.46 -3.31
C LYS A 282 -11.53 -21.23 -3.57
N ASP A 283 -12.06 -21.22 -4.78
CA ASP A 283 -12.97 -22.27 -5.20
C ASP A 283 -12.18 -23.58 -5.25
N LYS A 284 -12.54 -24.54 -4.39
CA LYS A 284 -11.85 -25.83 -4.30
C LYS A 284 -11.79 -26.60 -5.64
N ASN A 285 -12.63 -26.21 -6.60
CA ASN A 285 -12.75 -26.86 -7.91
C ASN A 285 -12.07 -26.10 -9.05
N ASN A 286 -11.58 -24.87 -8.84
CA ASN A 286 -11.03 -24.02 -9.89
C ASN A 286 -9.90 -23.09 -9.36
N GLU A 287 -8.76 -23.69 -9.01
CA GLU A 287 -7.60 -22.94 -8.49
C GLU A 287 -7.02 -21.88 -9.47
N ASN A 288 -7.42 -21.91 -10.74
CA ASN A 288 -6.85 -21.08 -11.80
C ASN A 288 -7.66 -19.81 -12.14
N ILE A 289 -8.79 -19.56 -11.49
CA ILE A 289 -9.71 -18.46 -11.85
C ILE A 289 -9.52 -17.23 -10.95
N PHE A 290 -8.97 -17.41 -9.76
CA PHE A 290 -8.83 -16.34 -8.77
C PHE A 290 -7.43 -15.74 -8.78
N ALA A 291 -7.34 -14.47 -9.12
CA ALA A 291 -6.17 -13.68 -8.79
C ALA A 291 -6.43 -12.97 -7.46
N GLN A 292 -5.48 -13.08 -6.54
CA GLN A 292 -5.58 -12.38 -5.28
C GLN A 292 -5.05 -10.95 -5.44
N ALA A 293 -5.76 -10.00 -4.86
CA ALA A 293 -5.37 -8.62 -4.91
C ALA A 293 -4.13 -8.35 -4.06
N LEU A 294 -3.23 -7.53 -4.58
CA LEU A 294 -2.21 -6.88 -3.78
C LEU A 294 -2.84 -5.74 -3.00
N PHE A 295 -2.60 -5.72 -1.71
CA PHE A 295 -3.09 -4.65 -0.85
C PHE A 295 -2.01 -3.59 -0.67
N ASN A 296 -2.35 -2.34 -1.02
CA ASN A 296 -1.53 -1.19 -0.75
C ASN A 296 -2.29 -0.22 0.15
N PHE A 297 -1.73 0.09 1.30
CA PHE A 297 -2.31 1.02 2.26
C PHE A 297 -1.45 2.28 2.31
N TYR A 298 -2.08 3.44 2.12
CA TYR A 298 -1.44 4.75 2.16
C TYR A 298 -2.19 5.61 3.18
N ALA A 299 -1.63 5.83 4.36
CA ALA A 299 -2.30 6.69 5.32
C ALA A 299 -2.47 8.11 4.76
N GLY A 300 -1.46 8.63 4.05
CA GLY A 300 -1.56 9.85 3.26
C GLY A 300 -0.81 9.73 1.94
N ALA A 301 -1.40 10.24 0.86
CA ALA A 301 -0.77 10.25 -0.47
C ALA A 301 -0.96 11.56 -1.21
N SER A 302 0.13 12.07 -1.81
CA SER A 302 0.11 13.23 -2.67
C SER A 302 1.00 13.03 -3.89
N ASN A 303 0.43 13.07 -5.09
CA ASN A 303 1.21 12.85 -6.31
C ASN A 303 2.20 13.99 -6.60
N ASN A 304 1.85 15.25 -6.28
CA ASN A 304 2.71 16.42 -6.56
C ASN A 304 2.88 17.37 -5.36
N GLY A 305 2.63 16.90 -4.14
CA GLY A 305 2.75 17.69 -2.92
C GLY A 305 3.41 16.91 -1.79
N GLU A 306 2.92 17.13 -0.57
CA GLU A 306 3.45 16.57 0.66
C GLU A 306 2.46 15.59 1.32
N ALA A 307 2.98 14.63 2.09
CA ALA A 307 2.19 13.69 2.89
C ALA A 307 2.76 13.63 4.32
N ASN A 308 2.19 14.43 5.21
CA ASN A 308 2.75 14.63 6.55
C ASN A 308 1.75 14.25 7.66
N TYR A 309 2.26 13.81 8.81
CA TYR A 309 1.49 13.50 10.03
C TYR A 309 0.46 12.38 9.85
N ASN A 310 0.58 11.54 8.85
CA ASN A 310 -0.37 10.47 8.60
C ASN A 310 -0.06 9.23 9.46
N THR A 311 -1.10 8.50 9.83
CA THR A 311 -0.98 7.33 10.71
C THR A 311 -1.63 6.09 10.10
N LEU A 312 -0.89 5.00 10.05
CA LEU A 312 -1.39 3.68 9.69
C LEU A 312 -1.31 2.75 10.91
N ASN A 313 -2.46 2.35 11.41
CA ASN A 313 -2.58 1.40 12.50
C ASN A 313 -3.01 0.04 11.94
N ILE A 314 -2.21 -0.99 12.18
CA ILE A 314 -2.45 -2.36 11.77
C ILE A 314 -2.51 -3.23 13.02
N GLU A 315 -3.69 -3.73 13.34
CA GLU A 315 -3.93 -4.63 14.46
C GLU A 315 -4.82 -5.79 13.98
N LEU A 316 -4.22 -6.70 13.20
CA LEU A 316 -4.95 -7.75 12.53
C LEU A 316 -5.51 -8.77 13.53
N LYS A 317 -6.80 -9.09 13.41
CA LYS A 317 -7.44 -10.19 14.12
C LYS A 317 -7.03 -11.54 13.54
N HIS A 318 -6.80 -11.56 12.23
CA HIS A 318 -6.31 -12.71 11.49
C HIS A 318 -5.16 -12.26 10.59
N PRO A 319 -4.10 -13.05 10.48
CA PRO A 319 -2.99 -12.76 9.58
C PRO A 319 -3.45 -12.66 8.11
N LEU A 320 -2.76 -11.85 7.32
CA LEU A 320 -3.04 -11.75 5.89
C LEU A 320 -2.77 -13.10 5.22
N GLU A 321 -3.78 -13.62 4.55
CA GLU A 321 -3.60 -14.78 3.69
C GLU A 321 -2.91 -14.34 2.39
N ILE A 322 -1.75 -14.93 2.14
CA ILE A 322 -0.99 -14.66 0.93
C ILE A 322 -1.21 -15.79 -0.03
N ALA A 323 -1.75 -15.47 -1.18
CA ALA A 323 -1.91 -16.44 -2.23
C ALA A 323 -0.63 -16.70 -2.99
N ASN A 324 -0.49 -17.93 -3.42
CA ASN A 324 0.42 -18.31 -4.48
C ASN A 324 -0.02 -17.60 -5.78
N ASN A 325 0.60 -16.48 -6.09
CA ASN A 325 0.42 -15.85 -7.38
C ASN A 325 1.43 -16.41 -8.37
N PHE A 326 0.95 -16.86 -9.52
CA PHE A 326 1.75 -17.40 -10.62
C PHE A 326 2.82 -16.43 -11.17
N LEU A 327 2.75 -15.14 -10.83
CA LEU A 327 3.58 -14.09 -11.41
C LEU A 327 4.84 -13.74 -10.64
N GLY A 328 5.01 -14.24 -9.43
CA GLY A 328 6.29 -14.19 -8.70
C GLY A 328 6.79 -12.80 -8.29
N TYR A 329 5.94 -11.75 -8.23
CA TYR A 329 6.30 -10.41 -7.77
C TYR A 329 5.16 -9.77 -6.98
N ASN A 330 4.78 -10.35 -5.85
CA ASN A 330 3.70 -9.80 -5.05
C ASN A 330 4.26 -9.13 -3.81
N GLN A 331 4.02 -7.83 -3.67
CA GLN A 331 4.44 -7.07 -2.52
C GLN A 331 3.25 -6.30 -1.97
N HIS A 332 2.70 -6.77 -0.85
CA HIS A 332 1.80 -5.94 -0.06
C HIS A 332 2.59 -4.77 0.52
N SER A 333 2.03 -3.58 0.47
CA SER A 333 2.75 -2.37 0.87
C SER A 333 1.94 -1.51 1.82
N PHE A 334 2.59 -1.08 2.88
CA PHE A 334 2.03 -0.25 3.94
C PHE A 334 2.82 1.05 3.99
N TYR A 335 2.18 2.16 3.59
CA TYR A 335 2.79 3.48 3.56
C TYR A 335 2.21 4.40 4.64
N GLY A 336 3.05 5.00 5.46
CA GLY A 336 2.67 6.11 6.32
C GLY A 336 2.42 7.36 5.49
N GLY A 337 3.41 7.78 4.68
CA GLY A 337 3.33 8.88 3.73
C GLY A 337 3.94 8.54 2.38
N PHE A 338 3.23 8.91 1.30
CA PHE A 338 3.70 8.77 -0.08
C PHE A 338 3.53 10.10 -0.80
N ALA A 339 4.64 10.72 -1.23
CA ALA A 339 4.57 12.04 -1.82
C ALA A 339 5.73 12.32 -2.78
N THR A 340 5.63 13.38 -3.58
CA THR A 340 6.73 13.85 -4.41
C THR A 340 7.65 14.80 -3.66
N LYS A 341 7.09 15.74 -2.86
CA LYS A 341 7.87 16.84 -2.27
C LYS A 341 8.31 16.66 -0.83
N GLY A 342 7.68 15.79 -0.09
CA GLY A 342 8.06 15.49 1.28
C GLY A 342 7.06 14.57 1.98
N ALA A 343 7.57 13.71 2.85
CA ALA A 343 6.78 12.77 3.63
C ALA A 343 7.33 12.70 5.06
N ASN A 344 6.82 13.57 5.93
CA ASN A 344 7.37 13.76 7.26
C ASN A 344 6.38 13.44 8.37
N HIS A 345 6.89 13.09 9.55
CA HIS A 345 6.09 12.84 10.74
C HIS A 345 5.03 11.73 10.57
N ASN A 346 5.21 10.82 9.64
CA ASN A 346 4.27 9.73 9.44
C ASN A 346 4.57 8.57 10.40
N THR A 347 3.53 7.87 10.83
CA THR A 347 3.65 6.78 11.78
C THR A 347 2.97 5.52 11.27
N ILE A 348 3.64 4.37 11.41
CA ILE A 348 3.07 3.05 11.20
C ILE A 348 3.16 2.28 12.51
N ASN A 349 2.02 1.85 13.01
CA ASN A 349 1.90 1.00 14.20
C ASN A 349 1.40 -0.38 13.78
N ILE A 350 2.14 -1.43 14.15
CA ILE A 350 1.79 -2.82 13.83
C ILE A 350 1.74 -3.62 15.12
N LYS A 351 0.64 -4.31 15.33
CA LYS A 351 0.43 -5.30 16.38
C LYS A 351 -0.14 -6.57 15.77
N ASN A 352 0.15 -7.70 16.41
CA ASN A 352 -0.27 -9.03 16.02
C ASN A 352 0.38 -9.53 14.71
N ASP A 353 0.09 -10.75 14.36
CA ASP A 353 0.72 -11.43 13.24
C ASP A 353 0.29 -10.84 11.90
N LEU A 354 1.27 -10.55 11.04
CA LEU A 354 1.02 -10.03 9.71
C LEU A 354 0.68 -11.13 8.71
N THR A 355 1.40 -12.24 8.76
CA THR A 355 1.21 -13.36 7.83
C THR A 355 1.50 -14.70 8.49
N THR A 356 0.74 -15.73 8.13
CA THR A 356 0.97 -17.11 8.53
C THR A 356 0.84 -18.01 7.31
N THR A 357 1.87 -18.14 6.53
CA THR A 357 1.92 -19.10 5.42
C THR A 357 2.92 -20.20 5.71
N ASP A 358 2.73 -21.34 5.07
CA ASP A 358 3.66 -22.46 5.19
C ASP A 358 5.06 -22.05 4.71
N LEU A 359 6.06 -22.16 5.58
CA LEU A 359 7.45 -21.83 5.29
C LEU A 359 8.09 -22.74 4.23
N SER A 360 7.43 -23.84 3.87
CA SER A 360 7.96 -24.82 2.91
C SER A 360 7.95 -24.34 1.45
N GLN A 361 7.26 -23.23 1.15
CA GLN A 361 7.16 -22.71 -0.21
C GLN A 361 8.15 -21.57 -0.47
N SER A 362 8.80 -21.61 -1.63
CA SER A 362 9.70 -20.57 -2.11
C SER A 362 8.88 -19.35 -2.59
N TYR A 363 8.73 -18.33 -1.74
CA TYR A 363 8.01 -17.12 -2.10
C TYR A 363 8.97 -16.05 -2.63
N LYS A 364 8.60 -15.45 -3.76
CA LYS A 364 9.18 -14.18 -4.23
C LYS A 364 8.46 -12.97 -3.63
N ASP A 365 7.48 -13.22 -2.79
CA ASP A 365 6.63 -12.22 -2.18
C ASP A 365 7.29 -11.61 -0.95
N ALA A 366 6.95 -10.36 -0.66
CA ALA A 366 7.47 -9.64 0.48
C ALA A 366 6.44 -8.63 1.01
N LEU A 367 6.60 -8.26 2.27
CA LEU A 367 5.89 -7.14 2.88
C LEU A 367 6.78 -5.90 2.88
N ASN A 368 6.28 -4.78 2.35
CA ASN A 368 6.93 -3.49 2.44
C ASN A 368 6.22 -2.61 3.47
N ILE A 369 6.94 -2.21 4.49
CA ILE A 369 6.50 -1.27 5.51
C ILE A 369 7.31 0.01 5.32
N VAL A 370 6.68 1.06 4.80
CA VAL A 370 7.37 2.27 4.34
C VAL A 370 6.82 3.48 5.09
N ALA A 371 7.51 3.96 6.11
CA ALA A 371 7.04 5.11 6.87
C ALA A 371 6.97 6.36 5.99
N ALA A 372 7.95 6.55 5.10
CA ALA A 372 7.95 7.63 4.13
C ALA A 372 8.55 7.22 2.78
N ARG A 373 7.90 7.67 1.71
CA ARG A 373 8.44 7.62 0.35
C ARG A 373 8.26 8.96 -0.33
N THR A 374 9.36 9.57 -0.73
CA THR A 374 9.32 10.85 -1.46
C THR A 374 10.33 10.85 -2.60
N LEU A 375 10.05 11.60 -3.67
CA LEU A 375 10.95 11.72 -4.82
C LEU A 375 12.04 12.76 -4.59
N GLU A 376 11.70 13.93 -4.07
CA GLU A 376 12.58 15.10 -4.05
C GLU A 376 12.75 15.72 -2.66
N GLY A 377 11.77 15.53 -1.79
CA GLY A 377 11.71 16.21 -0.50
C GLY A 377 12.32 15.44 0.65
N SER A 378 12.05 15.92 1.85
CA SER A 378 12.49 15.29 3.09
C SER A 378 11.61 14.10 3.49
N ALA A 379 12.20 13.18 4.24
CA ALA A 379 11.55 12.05 4.89
C ALA A 379 11.96 12.01 6.36
N ASP A 380 11.63 13.06 7.10
CA ASP A 380 12.10 13.28 8.45
C ASP A 380 11.03 12.92 9.52
N TYR A 381 11.45 12.56 10.72
CA TYR A 381 10.60 12.30 11.87
C TYR A 381 9.57 11.17 11.67
N ASN A 382 9.81 10.25 10.75
CA ASN A 382 8.90 9.13 10.50
C ASN A 382 9.16 7.98 11.47
N LYS A 383 8.09 7.26 11.82
CA LYS A 383 8.14 6.24 12.86
C LYS A 383 7.52 4.92 12.43
N VAL A 384 8.16 3.82 12.79
CA VAL A 384 7.62 2.46 12.64
C VAL A 384 7.71 1.75 13.99
N TYR A 385 6.58 1.38 14.52
CA TYR A 385 6.49 0.60 15.75
C TYR A 385 5.87 -0.77 15.45
N ILE A 386 6.59 -1.83 15.75
CA ILE A 386 6.14 -3.21 15.59
C ILE A 386 6.22 -3.92 16.93
N ASN A 387 5.11 -4.48 17.34
CA ASN A 387 4.97 -5.08 18.66
C ASN A 387 4.27 -6.43 18.55
N ASN A 388 4.83 -7.48 19.14
CA ASN A 388 4.24 -8.81 19.20
C ASN A 388 3.71 -9.27 17.82
N SER A 389 4.60 -9.33 16.84
CA SER A 389 4.21 -9.55 15.43
C SER A 389 5.06 -10.62 14.79
N MET A 390 4.45 -11.45 13.96
CA MET A 390 5.12 -12.48 13.17
C MET A 390 4.85 -12.28 11.68
N SER A 391 5.83 -12.58 10.84
CA SER A 391 5.66 -12.68 9.40
C SER A 391 6.49 -13.83 8.82
N THR A 392 5.83 -14.70 8.10
CA THR A 392 6.45 -15.80 7.33
C THR A 392 6.94 -15.34 5.95
N LEU A 393 6.61 -14.12 5.53
CA LEU A 393 7.20 -13.48 4.36
C LEU A 393 8.39 -12.60 4.73
N PRO A 394 9.33 -12.38 3.79
CA PRO A 394 10.35 -11.37 3.93
C PRO A 394 9.75 -10.00 4.23
N VAL A 395 10.29 -9.30 5.22
CA VAL A 395 9.82 -7.98 5.64
C VAL A 395 10.89 -6.93 5.35
N TYR A 396 10.50 -5.93 4.58
CA TYR A 396 11.32 -4.75 4.32
C TYR A 396 10.69 -3.53 4.99
N ILE A 397 11.42 -2.94 5.93
CA ILE A 397 11.01 -1.73 6.63
C ILE A 397 11.86 -0.57 6.13
N TYR A 398 11.20 0.49 5.68
CA TYR A 398 11.84 1.73 5.23
C TYR A 398 11.35 2.89 6.08
N THR A 399 12.22 3.57 6.77
CA THR A 399 11.87 4.87 7.38
C THR A 399 11.84 5.96 6.33
N ALA A 400 12.77 5.88 5.38
CA ALA A 400 12.84 6.69 4.17
C ALA A 400 13.25 5.78 3.02
N LYS A 401 12.50 5.80 1.92
CA LYS A 401 12.72 4.93 0.77
C LYS A 401 13.09 5.73 -0.47
N LYS A 402 14.21 5.36 -1.10
CA LYS A 402 14.56 5.86 -2.44
C LYS A 402 13.52 5.41 -3.48
N ASN A 403 13.39 6.18 -4.54
CA ASN A 403 12.58 5.83 -5.70
C ASN A 403 13.45 5.44 -6.88
N ILE A 404 12.93 4.58 -7.74
CA ILE A 404 13.55 4.23 -9.01
C ILE A 404 12.60 4.66 -10.13
N LEU A 405 13.03 5.61 -10.94
CA LEU A 405 12.30 6.10 -12.12
C LEU A 405 13.22 6.01 -13.34
N ASN A 406 12.76 5.38 -14.40
CA ASN A 406 13.54 5.21 -15.64
C ASN A 406 14.97 4.70 -15.41
N ASN A 407 15.13 3.72 -14.52
CA ASN A 407 16.41 3.15 -14.09
C ASN A 407 17.35 4.15 -13.38
N GLN A 408 16.84 5.26 -12.86
CA GLN A 408 17.59 6.20 -12.04
C GLN A 408 17.09 6.18 -10.60
N ASP A 409 18.01 6.21 -9.66
CA ASP A 409 17.73 6.28 -8.23
C ASP A 409 17.49 7.73 -7.81
N PHE A 410 16.33 7.98 -7.21
CA PHE A 410 15.96 9.26 -6.58
C PHE A 410 15.92 9.08 -5.08
N TYR A 411 16.76 9.82 -4.39
CA TYR A 411 16.88 9.77 -2.94
C TYR A 411 16.15 10.95 -2.30
N PRO A 412 15.44 10.75 -1.19
CA PRO A 412 14.99 11.86 -0.35
C PRO A 412 16.14 12.82 -0.06
N SER A 413 15.85 14.13 0.04
CA SER A 413 16.88 15.12 0.37
C SER A 413 17.47 14.89 1.75
N SER A 414 16.62 14.50 2.71
CA SER A 414 17.01 14.12 4.05
C SER A 414 16.18 12.97 4.60
N ALA A 415 16.72 12.25 5.56
CA ALA A 415 16.04 11.28 6.40
C ALA A 415 16.58 11.43 7.83
N ASN A 416 16.04 12.39 8.56
CA ASN A 416 16.51 12.74 9.89
C ASN A 416 15.47 12.41 10.98
N ASN A 417 15.97 12.07 12.16
CA ASN A 417 15.12 11.82 13.33
C ASN A 417 14.05 10.74 13.11
N ASN A 418 14.29 9.80 12.23
CA ASN A 418 13.38 8.68 12.03
C ASN A 418 13.61 7.60 13.09
N GLU A 419 12.56 6.88 13.41
CA GLU A 419 12.59 5.86 14.47
C GLU A 419 11.96 4.54 14.00
N VAL A 420 12.64 3.43 14.28
CA VAL A 420 12.10 2.07 14.17
C VAL A 420 12.24 1.38 15.51
N VAL A 421 11.13 0.88 16.04
CA VAL A 421 11.12 0.06 17.27
C VAL A 421 10.42 -1.25 16.98
N ILE A 422 11.14 -2.34 17.13
CA ILE A 422 10.61 -3.71 17.02
C ILE A 422 10.85 -4.42 18.33
N LYS A 423 9.77 -4.88 18.99
CA LYS A 423 9.87 -5.46 20.32
C LYS A 423 8.83 -6.54 20.61
N ASP A 424 8.96 -7.16 21.80
CA ASP A 424 7.98 -8.05 22.40
C ASP A 424 7.65 -9.28 21.55
N PHE A 425 8.65 -10.13 21.31
CA PHE A 425 8.53 -11.37 20.55
C PHE A 425 8.15 -11.19 19.09
N ALA A 426 8.92 -10.40 18.37
CA ALA A 426 8.77 -10.32 16.93
C ALA A 426 9.61 -11.37 16.19
N SER A 427 8.98 -12.11 15.29
CA SER A 427 9.64 -13.12 14.45
C SER A 427 9.36 -12.87 12.97
N PHE A 428 10.42 -12.64 12.19
CA PHE A 428 10.29 -12.29 10.78
C PHE A 428 11.18 -13.16 9.90
N ARG A 429 10.72 -13.44 8.70
CA ARG A 429 11.55 -14.00 7.65
C ARG A 429 12.36 -12.89 6.98
N ASN A 430 13.70 -13.04 6.90
CA ASN A 430 14.60 -12.10 6.20
C ASN A 430 14.34 -10.62 6.52
N LEU A 431 14.37 -10.25 7.79
CA LEU A 431 14.08 -8.89 8.21
C LEU A 431 15.14 -7.91 7.69
N THR A 432 14.69 -6.90 6.95
CA THR A 432 15.55 -5.84 6.43
C THR A 432 15.00 -4.47 6.83
N VAL A 433 15.80 -3.65 7.50
CA VAL A 433 15.46 -2.26 7.83
C VAL A 433 16.40 -1.32 7.09
N LEU A 434 15.83 -0.37 6.35
CA LEU A 434 16.56 0.55 5.50
C LEU A 434 16.13 2.00 5.76
N THR A 435 17.12 2.88 5.84
CA THR A 435 16.95 4.33 5.74
C THR A 435 17.83 4.80 4.60
N GLU A 436 17.25 5.38 3.55
CA GLU A 436 17.97 5.78 2.35
C GLU A 436 17.67 7.24 1.99
N ALA A 437 18.68 8.11 1.99
CA ALA A 437 18.54 9.53 1.67
C ALA A 437 19.85 10.13 1.14
N LYS A 438 19.84 11.43 0.77
CA LYS A 438 21.09 12.17 0.54
C LYS A 438 21.82 12.42 1.85
N GLU A 439 21.08 12.83 2.88
CA GLU A 439 21.58 12.98 4.25
C GLU A 439 20.73 12.17 5.23
N ALA A 440 21.33 11.46 6.17
CA ALA A 440 20.65 10.63 7.15
C ALA A 440 21.25 10.83 8.54
N SER A 441 20.57 11.57 9.41
CA SER A 441 21.10 11.91 10.73
C SER A 441 20.07 11.71 11.85
N TYR A 442 20.56 11.39 13.05
CA TYR A 442 19.75 11.22 14.25
C TYR A 442 18.68 10.12 14.14
N ASN A 443 18.85 9.15 13.23
CA ASN A 443 17.92 8.03 13.12
C ASN A 443 18.20 6.99 14.19
N THR A 444 17.14 6.37 14.71
CA THR A 444 17.23 5.36 15.75
C THR A 444 16.51 4.09 15.32
N ILE A 445 17.19 2.94 15.41
CA ILE A 445 16.64 1.63 15.12
C ILE A 445 16.87 0.73 16.34
N ASN A 446 15.79 0.34 17.00
CA ASN A 446 15.81 -0.44 18.23
C ASN A 446 15.16 -1.82 18.02
N TYR A 447 15.89 -2.88 18.31
CA TYR A 447 15.38 -4.25 18.40
C TYR A 447 15.43 -4.72 19.86
N ASN A 448 14.32 -5.33 20.31
CA ASN A 448 14.28 -5.99 21.60
C ASN A 448 13.40 -7.24 21.55
N ASN A 449 13.98 -8.42 21.79
CA ASN A 449 13.35 -9.73 21.61
C ASN A 449 12.86 -9.94 20.17
N VAL A 450 13.78 -9.90 19.22
CA VAL A 450 13.49 -10.06 17.78
C VAL A 450 14.22 -11.26 17.21
N GLN A 451 13.54 -12.02 16.37
CA GLN A 451 14.12 -13.13 15.64
C GLN A 451 13.98 -12.91 14.12
N SER A 452 15.05 -13.11 13.39
CA SER A 452 15.04 -13.19 11.93
C SER A 452 15.35 -14.61 11.48
N ILE A 453 14.37 -15.25 10.83
CA ILE A 453 14.45 -16.62 10.37
C ILE A 453 14.67 -16.62 8.86
N THR A 454 15.68 -17.33 8.41
CA THR A 454 15.95 -17.55 6.97
C THR A 454 15.64 -18.99 6.62
N ASP A 455 14.92 -19.19 5.54
CA ASP A 455 14.66 -20.52 5.00
C ASP A 455 15.89 -21.05 4.27
N VAL A 456 16.18 -22.33 4.47
CA VAL A 456 17.33 -23.04 3.87
C VAL A 456 17.31 -23.01 2.33
N SER A 457 16.13 -22.83 1.72
CA SER A 457 15.95 -22.77 0.26
C SER A 457 16.21 -21.39 -0.37
N ASN A 458 16.24 -20.30 0.42
CA ASN A 458 16.40 -18.91 -0.05
C ASN A 458 17.53 -18.17 0.69
N ILE A 459 18.71 -18.73 0.65
CA ILE A 459 19.88 -18.34 1.45
C ILE A 459 20.47 -16.97 1.04
N ASP A 460 20.10 -16.40 -0.11
CA ASP A 460 20.71 -15.18 -0.65
C ASP A 460 20.17 -13.86 -0.02
N LYS A 461 19.22 -13.93 0.90
CA LYS A 461 18.62 -12.74 1.52
C LYS A 461 18.84 -12.76 3.02
N GLY A 462 19.92 -12.15 3.46
CA GLY A 462 20.23 -12.02 4.88
C GLY A 462 19.39 -11.02 5.64
N SER A 463 19.58 -10.97 6.96
CA SER A 463 19.00 -9.93 7.81
C SER A 463 19.86 -8.67 7.77
N LYS A 464 19.24 -7.51 7.52
CA LYS A 464 20.00 -6.27 7.31
C LYS A 464 19.39 -5.09 8.06
N ILE A 465 20.22 -4.29 8.67
CA ILE A 465 19.90 -2.95 9.15
C ILE A 465 20.90 -1.99 8.51
N ILE A 466 20.43 -1.14 7.61
CA ILE A 466 21.31 -0.24 6.88
C ILE A 466 20.75 1.18 6.92
N ILE A 467 21.52 2.10 7.48
CA ILE A 467 21.30 3.54 7.33
C ILE A 467 22.29 4.00 6.27
N ARG A 468 21.80 4.38 5.12
CA ARG A 468 22.59 4.76 3.95
C ARG A 468 22.31 6.19 3.53
N ALA A 469 23.36 6.98 3.47
CA ALA A 469 23.32 8.32 2.90
C ALA A 469 24.22 8.42 1.66
N LEU A 470 23.88 9.33 0.73
CA LEU A 470 24.77 9.66 -0.39
C LEU A 470 25.87 10.63 0.05
N ASP A 471 25.59 11.49 1.03
CA ASP A 471 26.55 12.50 1.51
C ASP A 471 26.97 12.23 2.95
N LYS A 472 26.06 12.41 3.91
CA LYS A 472 26.38 12.35 5.34
C LYS A 472 25.43 11.46 6.13
N ALA A 473 26.00 10.64 7.02
CA ALA A 473 25.27 9.79 7.97
C ALA A 473 25.82 10.04 9.38
N ASN A 474 25.17 10.95 10.13
CA ASN A 474 25.71 11.39 11.41
C ASN A 474 24.74 11.18 12.57
N HIS A 475 25.27 10.91 13.78
CA HIS A 475 24.49 10.76 15.01
C HIS A 475 23.40 9.67 14.96
N ASN A 476 23.54 8.67 14.12
CA ASN A 476 22.58 7.57 14.03
C ASN A 476 22.86 6.50 15.09
N THR A 477 21.81 5.83 15.55
CA THR A 477 21.91 4.75 16.53
C THR A 477 21.22 3.49 16.05
N ILE A 478 21.90 2.35 16.12
CA ILE A 478 21.33 1.01 16.00
C ILE A 478 21.54 0.32 17.33
N ASP A 479 20.46 -0.04 18.03
CA ASP A 479 20.49 -0.76 19.31
C ASP A 479 19.76 -2.09 19.17
N ILE A 480 20.50 -3.17 19.34
CA ILE A 480 20.02 -4.54 19.18
C ILE A 480 20.17 -5.26 20.51
N LYS A 481 19.06 -5.75 21.03
CA LYS A 481 19.04 -6.50 22.28
C LYS A 481 18.19 -7.76 22.16
N ASN A 482 18.69 -8.87 22.71
CA ASN A 482 18.01 -10.17 22.67
C ASN A 482 17.57 -10.53 21.23
N TYR A 483 18.51 -10.52 20.32
CA TYR A 483 18.25 -10.77 18.90
C TYR A 483 18.89 -12.09 18.45
N SER A 484 18.20 -12.79 17.55
CA SER A 484 18.79 -13.94 16.88
C SER A 484 18.53 -13.90 15.37
N SER A 485 19.52 -14.33 14.60
CA SER A 485 19.42 -14.50 13.16
C SER A 485 20.14 -15.77 12.73
N ASN A 486 19.49 -16.61 11.93
CA ASN A 486 20.09 -17.77 11.29
C ASN A 486 20.44 -17.54 9.81
N ALA A 487 20.43 -16.28 9.36
CA ALA A 487 20.78 -15.90 8.00
C ALA A 487 22.31 -16.03 7.75
N ALA A 488 22.71 -16.49 6.57
CA ALA A 488 24.12 -16.54 6.19
C ALA A 488 24.71 -15.12 6.08
N ASP A 489 23.99 -14.19 5.48
CA ASP A 489 24.43 -12.82 5.30
C ASP A 489 23.72 -11.88 6.29
N ASN A 490 24.49 -11.25 7.16
CA ASN A 490 23.99 -10.28 8.11
C ASN A 490 24.79 -8.97 7.97
N ALA A 491 24.07 -7.85 7.82
CA ALA A 491 24.70 -6.54 7.66
C ALA A 491 24.04 -5.48 8.55
N TYR A 492 24.82 -4.88 9.44
CA TYR A 492 24.41 -3.83 10.36
C TYR A 492 25.33 -2.63 10.13
N LEU A 493 24.89 -1.72 9.25
CA LEU A 493 25.76 -0.70 8.68
C LEU A 493 25.16 0.70 8.80
N ILE A 494 25.99 1.64 9.21
CA ILE A 494 25.72 3.07 9.03
C ILE A 494 26.76 3.57 8.04
N MET A 495 26.33 4.05 6.87
CA MET A 495 27.22 4.34 5.76
C MET A 495 26.85 5.61 5.02
N ALA A 496 27.88 6.30 4.55
CA ALA A 496 27.78 7.45 3.68
C ALA A 496 28.92 7.50 2.67
N TYR A 497 28.79 8.32 1.62
CA TYR A 497 29.91 8.50 0.70
C TYR A 497 30.97 9.43 1.31
N ASN A 498 30.58 10.62 1.79
CA ASN A 498 31.54 11.62 2.26
C ASN A 498 31.88 11.47 3.75
N GLU A 499 30.87 11.46 4.63
CA GLU A 499 31.09 11.49 6.07
C GLU A 499 30.13 10.56 6.84
N ALA A 500 30.67 9.74 7.73
CA ALA A 500 29.91 8.97 8.72
C ALA A 500 30.53 9.22 10.11
N ALA A 501 29.85 10.06 10.91
CA ALA A 501 30.40 10.52 12.17
C ALA A 501 29.38 10.44 13.34
N TYR A 502 29.93 10.27 14.55
CA TYR A 502 29.16 10.23 15.80
C TYR A 502 28.08 9.15 15.80
N ASN A 503 28.21 8.13 14.97
CA ASN A 503 27.25 7.04 14.91
C ASN A 503 27.53 5.99 15.98
N LYS A 504 26.48 5.28 16.38
CA LYS A 504 26.56 4.28 17.43
C LYS A 504 25.85 2.99 17.04
N ILE A 505 26.54 1.86 17.19
CA ILE A 505 25.90 0.53 17.15
C ILE A 505 26.11 -0.12 18.51
N ILE A 506 25.03 -0.66 19.06
CA ILE A 506 25.01 -1.39 20.34
C ILE A 506 24.45 -2.77 20.06
N ILE A 507 25.21 -3.79 20.42
CA ILE A 507 24.84 -5.21 20.30
C ILE A 507 24.84 -5.83 21.68
N ASN A 508 23.68 -6.24 22.16
CA ASN A 508 23.52 -6.88 23.46
C ASN A 508 22.84 -8.24 23.31
N ASP A 509 23.34 -9.27 23.99
CA ASP A 509 22.72 -10.60 24.08
C ASP A 509 22.24 -11.12 22.72
N THR A 510 23.14 -11.14 21.73
CA THR A 510 22.80 -11.41 20.33
C THR A 510 23.45 -12.72 19.85
N LEU A 511 22.68 -13.51 19.11
CA LEU A 511 23.12 -14.74 18.45
C LEU A 511 23.04 -14.59 16.92
N PHE A 512 24.16 -14.76 16.25
CA PHE A 512 24.19 -14.96 14.80
C PHE A 512 24.57 -16.40 14.49
N GLY A 513 23.75 -17.05 13.68
CA GLY A 513 23.97 -18.42 13.22
C GLY A 513 23.90 -18.49 11.69
N VAL A 514 24.18 -19.64 11.13
CA VAL A 514 24.05 -19.93 9.71
C VAL A 514 23.13 -21.12 9.51
N ALA A 515 22.06 -20.94 8.75
CA ALA A 515 21.04 -21.97 8.53
C ALA A 515 21.51 -23.21 7.76
N SER A 516 22.75 -23.25 7.27
CA SER A 516 23.27 -24.33 6.42
C SER A 516 24.78 -24.46 6.52
N ASP A 517 25.26 -25.68 6.68
CA ASP A 517 26.70 -26.04 6.72
C ASP A 517 27.42 -25.87 5.37
N LYS A 518 26.71 -25.44 4.32
CA LYS A 518 27.21 -25.51 2.92
C LYS A 518 27.53 -24.15 2.29
N ARG A 519 27.34 -23.04 2.97
CA ARG A 519 27.59 -21.71 2.39
C ARG A 519 28.49 -20.86 3.24
N GLU A 520 29.30 -20.07 2.56
CA GLU A 520 30.03 -18.97 3.16
C GLU A 520 29.04 -17.89 3.60
N GLY A 521 29.14 -17.42 4.84
CA GLY A 521 28.33 -16.35 5.39
C GLY A 521 29.15 -15.09 5.58
N ILE A 522 28.48 -13.93 5.48
CA ILE A 522 29.10 -12.63 5.72
C ILE A 522 28.40 -11.95 6.90
N LEU A 523 29.15 -11.62 7.94
CA LEU A 523 28.69 -10.75 9.01
C LEU A 523 29.47 -9.43 8.96
N SER A 524 28.75 -8.33 8.75
CA SER A 524 29.34 -6.99 8.77
C SER A 524 28.64 -6.13 9.80
N ILE A 525 29.37 -5.59 10.78
CA ILE A 525 28.88 -4.65 11.79
C ILE A 525 29.81 -3.45 11.77
N ILE A 526 29.35 -2.33 11.16
CA ILE A 526 30.18 -1.16 10.98
C ILE A 526 29.38 0.10 11.35
N ALA A 527 29.80 0.82 12.40
CA ALA A 527 29.12 2.02 12.86
C ALA A 527 29.38 3.26 11.97
N GLY A 528 30.48 3.30 11.22
CA GLY A 528 30.74 4.36 10.25
C GLY A 528 31.53 3.85 9.05
N LEU A 529 30.88 3.78 7.87
CA LEU A 529 31.52 3.38 6.61
C LEU A 529 31.48 4.56 5.62
N SER A 530 32.60 5.23 5.38
CA SER A 530 32.67 6.40 4.51
C SER A 530 34.13 6.78 4.15
N ASN A 531 34.29 7.85 3.36
CA ASN A 531 35.60 8.43 3.11
C ASN A 531 36.17 9.17 4.33
N ASN A 532 35.32 9.73 5.18
CA ASN A 532 35.68 10.34 6.44
C ASN A 532 34.84 9.76 7.58
N ALA A 533 35.38 8.77 8.29
CA ALA A 533 34.71 8.05 9.34
C ALA A 533 35.35 8.36 10.71
N HIS A 534 34.65 9.12 11.55
CA HIS A 534 35.22 9.54 12.84
C HIS A 534 34.18 9.57 13.98
N ASP A 535 34.72 9.53 15.20
CA ASP A 535 33.91 9.59 16.43
C ASP A 535 32.78 8.55 16.50
N ASN A 536 32.91 7.45 15.74
CA ASN A 536 31.92 6.38 15.76
C ASN A 536 32.18 5.40 16.90
N THR A 537 31.12 4.85 17.46
CA THR A 537 31.19 3.93 18.59
C THR A 537 30.51 2.62 18.29
N LEU A 538 31.18 1.51 18.52
CA LEU A 538 30.62 0.19 18.50
C LEU A 538 30.73 -0.44 19.90
N ILE A 539 29.60 -0.84 20.48
CA ILE A 539 29.50 -1.49 21.79
C ILE A 539 28.97 -2.89 21.58
N ILE A 540 29.68 -3.87 22.09
CA ILE A 540 29.30 -5.29 22.02
C ILE A 540 29.30 -5.86 23.44
N ASN A 541 28.13 -6.33 23.89
CA ASN A 541 27.96 -7.03 25.13
C ASN A 541 27.26 -8.38 24.85
N ASN A 542 27.95 -9.49 25.10
CA ASN A 542 27.43 -10.86 24.87
C ASN A 542 27.02 -11.11 23.41
N LEU A 543 27.98 -11.24 22.54
CA LEU A 543 27.78 -11.66 21.15
C LEU A 543 28.20 -13.14 20.98
N ASN A 544 27.28 -13.96 20.48
CA ASN A 544 27.52 -15.36 20.19
C ASN A 544 27.52 -15.64 18.68
N LEU A 545 28.62 -16.19 18.18
CA LEU A 545 28.86 -16.57 16.79
C LEU A 545 29.16 -18.09 16.67
N ASP A 546 28.80 -18.89 17.66
CA ASP A 546 29.15 -20.33 17.72
C ASP A 546 28.68 -21.16 16.50
N GLU A 547 27.61 -20.70 15.85
CA GLU A 547 27.05 -21.34 14.64
C GLU A 547 27.66 -20.82 13.33
N TYR A 548 28.54 -19.82 13.38
CA TYR A 548 29.28 -19.32 12.23
C TYR A 548 30.49 -20.21 11.96
N LYS A 549 30.26 -21.45 11.46
CA LYS A 549 31.29 -22.46 11.20
C LYS A 549 31.89 -22.30 9.80
N ASN A 550 33.21 -22.42 9.71
CA ASN A 550 34.06 -22.62 8.51
C ASN A 550 33.75 -21.75 7.28
N ASN A 551 34.75 -21.00 6.82
CA ASN A 551 34.75 -20.13 5.62
C ASN A 551 33.85 -18.88 5.64
N ASN A 552 33.48 -18.38 6.82
CA ASN A 552 32.68 -17.18 6.94
C ASN A 552 33.57 -15.95 7.10
N SER A 553 33.17 -14.83 6.45
CA SER A 553 33.83 -13.54 6.61
C SER A 553 33.12 -12.73 7.69
N ILE A 554 33.82 -12.41 8.77
CA ILE A 554 33.32 -11.59 9.87
C ILE A 554 34.08 -10.29 9.88
N PHE A 555 33.38 -9.16 9.74
CA PHE A 555 33.93 -7.84 9.81
C PHE A 555 33.19 -6.99 10.85
N ILE A 556 33.84 -6.68 11.94
CA ILE A 556 33.30 -5.94 13.08
C ILE A 556 34.21 -4.75 13.36
N ALA A 557 33.72 -3.53 13.13
CA ALA A 557 34.51 -2.34 13.32
C ALA A 557 33.67 -1.12 13.69
N PRO A 558 34.19 -0.20 14.52
CA PRO A 558 33.54 1.09 14.74
C PRO A 558 33.59 1.96 13.49
N SER A 559 34.57 1.77 12.61
CA SER A 559 34.62 2.45 11.32
C SER A 559 35.35 1.63 10.26
N ALA A 560 35.03 1.93 8.99
CA ALA A 560 35.77 1.46 7.83
C ALA A 560 35.80 2.54 6.73
N ILE A 561 36.76 2.44 5.85
CA ILE A 561 37.02 3.42 4.79
C ILE A 561 36.72 2.78 3.43
N THR A 562 36.11 3.54 2.51
CA THR A 562 35.72 3.08 1.18
C THR A 562 36.80 3.20 0.11
N GLY A 563 38.06 3.49 0.49
CA GLY A 563 39.21 3.24 -0.40
C GLY A 563 39.73 4.40 -1.25
N LEU A 564 39.47 5.65 -0.91
CA LEU A 564 40.09 6.79 -1.58
C LEU A 564 41.41 7.23 -0.90
N SER A 565 42.37 7.76 -1.66
CA SER A 565 43.71 8.13 -1.18
C SER A 565 43.73 9.21 -0.11
N GLU A 566 42.65 9.98 0.08
CA GLU A 566 42.51 11.03 1.08
C GLU A 566 41.55 10.67 2.22
N ALA A 567 41.10 9.42 2.29
CA ALA A 567 40.15 8.94 3.29
C ALA A 567 40.78 8.95 4.70
N LYS A 568 39.98 9.33 5.71
CA LYS A 568 40.41 9.44 7.10
C LYS A 568 39.53 8.66 8.05
N SER A 569 40.14 8.00 9.02
CA SER A 569 39.45 7.36 10.14
C SER A 569 40.13 7.69 11.44
N TYR A 570 39.43 8.35 12.37
CA TYR A 570 39.99 8.77 13.64
C TYR A 570 38.96 8.84 14.76
N ASN A 571 39.41 8.82 16.01
CA ASN A 571 38.59 8.90 17.23
C ASN A 571 37.46 7.85 17.34
N ASN A 572 37.59 6.73 16.67
CA ASN A 572 36.57 5.69 16.70
C ASN A 572 36.78 4.75 17.89
N THR A 573 35.71 4.30 18.54
CA THR A 573 35.78 3.50 19.75
C THR A 573 35.10 2.16 19.56
N LEU A 574 35.79 1.07 19.85
CA LEU A 574 35.24 -0.26 20.01
C LEU A 574 35.26 -0.61 21.50
N TYR A 575 34.08 -0.86 22.04
CA TYR A 575 33.92 -1.31 23.42
C TYR A 575 33.36 -2.74 23.44
N ILE A 576 34.10 -3.66 24.05
CA ILE A 576 33.69 -5.05 24.20
C ILE A 576 33.51 -5.32 25.70
N GLY A 577 32.26 -5.60 26.08
CA GLY A 577 31.87 -6.03 27.43
C GLY A 577 31.22 -7.41 27.37
N GLY A 578 31.28 -8.16 28.47
CA GLY A 578 30.69 -9.49 28.54
C GLY A 578 31.42 -10.53 27.68
N ASN A 579 30.69 -11.53 27.20
CA ASN A 579 31.24 -12.65 26.47
C ASN A 579 31.18 -12.40 24.94
N LEU A 580 32.32 -12.52 24.29
CA LEU A 580 32.41 -12.55 22.82
C LEU A 580 32.86 -13.96 22.41
N ASN A 581 31.87 -14.80 22.03
CA ASN A 581 32.15 -16.18 21.58
C ASN A 581 32.24 -16.19 20.06
N ILE A 582 33.45 -16.25 19.52
CA ILE A 582 33.65 -16.22 18.06
C ILE A 582 33.75 -17.65 17.49
N PHE A 583 34.24 -18.64 18.26
CA PHE A 583 34.29 -20.05 17.88
C PHE A 583 34.38 -20.92 19.14
N LYS A 584 33.59 -21.99 19.22
CA LYS A 584 33.91 -23.17 20.05
C LYS A 584 34.51 -24.22 19.15
N ASN A 585 35.73 -24.66 19.49
CA ASN A 585 36.38 -25.84 18.90
C ASN A 585 35.56 -27.10 19.17
#